data_c761392c85c1d8bea66a31832679c7bd
#
_entry.id   c761392c85c1d8bea66a31832679c7bd
#
_cell.length_a   1.000
_cell.length_b   1.000
_cell.length_c   1.000
_cell.angle_alpha   90.00
_cell.angle_beta   90.00
_cell.angle_gamma   90.00
#
_symmetry.space_group_name_H-M   'P 1'
#
loop_
_entity.id
_entity.type
_entity.pdbx_description
1 polymer ?
#
loop_
_entity_poly.entity_id
_entity_poly.type
_entity_poly.pdbx_seq_one_letter_code
_entity_poly.pdbx_strand_id
1 'polypeptide(L)'
;MNGYEEKIKDRLFLEVCNAAGREEWDGLAHQQKENLMLVCRLSGYDEKFQRDCGLVTREQMEHWGIEEEVLFQDAWANMFAKRPPLLMDFEDAYGHHYDQNILSMEKKPERIWRTDADFYVLTNNMDHGAVYMMGEATLQKSAEKLDGNLIVLPASIHDVYLMVEREGLDMERLRNGVYGANRAFPEADYLSDEIYRYDRDTHRLSVIPGSVQEEQAGMVLYQ
;
A
#
# COMPACT_ATOMS: atom_id res chain seq x y z
N MET A 1 -6.16 7.39 34.07
CA MET A 1 -6.23 7.48 32.60
C MET A 1 -5.00 6.82 32.05
N ASN A 2 -5.17 5.96 31.07
CA ASN A 2 -4.08 5.17 30.53
C ASN A 2 -3.26 6.08 29.60
N GLY A 3 -1.94 6.16 29.78
CA GLY A 3 -1.06 7.03 28.98
C GLY A 3 -1.12 6.76 27.47
N TYR A 4 -1.74 5.63 27.06
CA TYR A 4 -2.02 5.30 25.67
C TYR A 4 -3.00 6.30 25.03
N GLU A 5 -4.19 6.49 25.61
CA GLU A 5 -5.24 7.37 25.08
C GLU A 5 -4.76 8.83 24.94
N GLU A 6 -3.97 9.31 25.90
CA GLU A 6 -3.57 10.72 25.93
C GLU A 6 -2.32 11.03 25.11
N LYS A 7 -1.41 10.05 24.92
CA LYS A 7 -0.06 10.32 24.39
C LYS A 7 0.36 9.49 23.19
N ILE A 8 -0.27 8.35 22.97
CA ILE A 8 0.18 7.35 22.00
C ILE A 8 -0.79 7.23 20.84
N LYS A 9 -2.07 7.01 21.12
CA LYS A 9 -3.13 6.70 20.15
C LYS A 9 -3.09 7.58 18.90
N ASP A 10 -3.08 8.89 19.07
CA ASP A 10 -3.12 9.85 17.95
C ASP A 10 -1.83 9.94 17.14
N ARG A 11 -0.79 9.23 17.57
CA ARG A 11 0.52 9.23 16.92
C ARG A 11 0.79 7.97 16.11
N LEU A 12 -0.12 7.01 16.15
CA LEU A 12 0.00 5.75 15.42
C LEU A 12 -0.28 5.95 13.94
N PHE A 13 0.51 5.30 13.09
CA PHE A 13 0.26 5.16 11.68
C PHE A 13 0.76 3.79 11.16
N LEU A 14 0.36 3.43 9.98
CA LEU A 14 0.64 2.13 9.40
C LEU A 14 1.61 2.24 8.23
N GLU A 15 2.45 1.23 8.09
CA GLU A 15 3.31 1.01 6.94
C GLU A 15 3.15 -0.44 6.46
N VAL A 16 3.35 -0.64 5.16
CA VAL A 16 3.50 -1.96 4.57
C VAL A 16 4.94 -2.15 4.16
N CYS A 17 5.48 -3.35 4.39
CA CYS A 17 6.82 -3.71 3.98
C CYS A 17 6.88 -5.17 3.51
N ASN A 18 7.98 -5.56 2.88
CA ASN A 18 8.23 -6.94 2.49
C ASN A 18 8.42 -7.80 3.74
N ALA A 19 7.77 -8.97 3.78
CA ALA A 19 7.90 -9.91 4.91
C ALA A 19 9.20 -10.70 4.89
N ALA A 20 9.90 -10.77 3.75
CA ALA A 20 11.13 -11.52 3.61
C ALA A 20 12.33 -10.84 4.31
N GLY A 21 13.20 -11.65 4.89
CA GLY A 21 14.53 -11.22 5.32
C GLY A 21 14.62 -10.51 6.66
N ARG A 22 13.56 -10.46 7.46
CA ARG A 22 13.62 -9.92 8.83
C ARG A 22 13.30 -11.02 9.86
N GLU A 23 14.27 -11.36 10.67
CA GLU A 23 14.12 -12.27 11.83
C GLU A 23 13.40 -11.58 13.02
N GLU A 24 13.13 -10.27 12.91
CA GLU A 24 12.71 -9.42 14.02
C GLU A 24 11.18 -9.29 14.17
N TRP A 25 10.39 -9.93 13.30
CA TRP A 25 8.92 -9.77 13.31
C TRP A 25 8.26 -10.19 14.63
N ASP A 26 8.79 -11.24 15.29
CA ASP A 26 8.20 -11.78 16.52
C ASP A 26 8.12 -10.75 17.67
N GLY A 27 9.02 -9.79 17.70
CA GLY A 27 9.03 -8.70 18.69
C GLY A 27 8.16 -7.50 18.34
N LEU A 28 7.61 -7.44 17.13
CA LEU A 28 6.85 -6.30 16.60
C LEU A 28 5.35 -6.59 16.57
N ALA A 29 4.54 -5.54 16.69
CA ALA A 29 3.13 -5.59 16.33
C ALA A 29 2.99 -5.65 14.81
N HIS A 30 2.46 -6.74 14.27
CA HIS A 30 2.37 -6.92 12.82
C HIS A 30 1.21 -7.82 12.38
N GLN A 31 0.75 -7.62 11.16
CA GLN A 31 -0.21 -8.48 10.48
C GLN A 31 0.37 -8.90 9.13
N GLN A 32 0.45 -10.21 8.88
CA GLN A 32 0.96 -10.73 7.62
C GLN A 32 -0.19 -11.03 6.64
N LYS A 33 0.03 -10.65 5.39
CA LYS A 33 -0.83 -11.01 4.26
C LYS A 33 0.05 -11.32 3.06
N GLU A 34 0.01 -12.56 2.60
CA GLU A 34 0.91 -13.06 1.56
C GLU A 34 2.40 -12.85 1.96
N ASN A 35 3.21 -12.24 1.10
CA ASN A 35 4.60 -11.87 1.37
C ASN A 35 4.76 -10.43 1.89
N LEU A 36 3.67 -9.81 2.35
CA LEU A 36 3.64 -8.46 2.88
C LEU A 36 3.37 -8.46 4.38
N MET A 37 3.95 -7.48 5.04
CA MET A 37 3.81 -7.26 6.47
C MET A 37 3.26 -5.86 6.71
N LEU A 38 2.08 -5.77 7.35
CA LEU A 38 1.54 -4.53 7.88
C LEU A 38 2.10 -4.31 9.28
N VAL A 39 2.73 -3.18 9.50
CA VAL A 39 3.35 -2.80 10.78
C VAL A 39 2.79 -1.49 11.27
N CYS A 40 2.80 -1.32 12.59
CA CYS A 40 2.43 -0.06 13.22
C CYS A 40 3.69 0.72 13.60
N ARG A 41 3.68 2.01 13.31
CA ARG A 41 4.74 2.94 13.66
C ARG A 41 4.18 4.06 14.52
N LEU A 42 4.99 4.53 15.44
CA LEU A 42 4.68 5.70 16.26
C LEU A 42 5.30 6.95 15.61
N SER A 43 4.45 7.90 15.20
CA SER A 43 4.92 9.19 14.72
C SER A 43 5.33 10.08 15.88
N GLY A 44 6.28 10.95 15.63
CA GLY A 44 6.69 11.96 16.57
C GLY A 44 8.17 12.17 16.46
N TYR A 45 8.54 13.41 16.69
CA TYR A 45 9.92 13.83 16.70
C TYR A 45 10.47 13.61 18.11
N ASP A 46 11.47 12.78 18.24
CA ASP A 46 12.27 12.74 19.43
C ASP A 46 13.26 13.91 19.36
N GLU A 47 12.97 14.99 20.06
CA GLU A 47 13.80 16.21 20.06
C GLU A 47 15.25 15.90 20.47
N LYS A 48 15.47 14.88 21.29
CA LYS A 48 16.78 14.46 21.75
C LYS A 48 17.60 13.79 20.66
N PHE A 49 16.97 12.98 19.80
CA PHE A 49 17.63 12.19 18.77
C PHE A 49 17.34 12.64 17.34
N GLN A 50 16.48 13.65 17.16
CA GLN A 50 16.08 14.23 15.86
C GLN A 50 15.64 13.14 14.85
N ARG A 51 14.84 12.18 15.32
CA ARG A 51 14.35 11.08 14.49
C ARG A 51 12.91 10.70 14.84
N ASP A 52 12.25 10.07 13.90
CA ASP A 52 10.94 9.49 14.14
C ASP A 52 11.02 8.34 15.16
N CYS A 53 9.95 8.19 15.93
CA CYS A 53 9.77 7.02 16.77
C CYS A 53 9.68 5.76 15.91
N GLY A 54 10.17 4.64 16.44
CA GLY A 54 10.29 3.39 15.70
C GLY A 54 8.99 2.61 15.51
N LEU A 55 9.13 1.39 15.02
CA LEU A 55 8.05 0.41 14.94
C LEU A 55 7.56 0.05 16.36
N VAL A 56 6.26 -0.15 16.48
CA VAL A 56 5.64 -0.53 17.76
C VAL A 56 5.97 -1.98 18.07
N THR A 57 6.50 -2.21 19.28
CA THR A 57 6.81 -3.54 19.77
C THR A 57 5.68 -4.13 20.61
N ARG A 58 5.64 -5.47 20.72
CA ARG A 58 4.70 -6.18 21.61
C ARG A 58 4.91 -5.79 23.08
N GLU A 59 6.17 -5.58 23.51
CA GLU A 59 6.49 -5.09 24.85
C GLU A 59 5.88 -3.70 25.14
N GLN A 60 5.91 -2.81 24.16
CA GLN A 60 5.23 -1.51 24.27
C GLN A 60 3.71 -1.65 24.42
N MET A 61 3.09 -2.54 23.65
CA MET A 61 1.65 -2.82 23.77
C MET A 61 1.28 -3.35 25.15
N GLU A 62 2.05 -4.31 25.67
CA GLU A 62 1.89 -4.83 27.03
C GLU A 62 1.99 -3.71 28.07
N HIS A 63 2.98 -2.82 27.93
CA HIS A 63 3.16 -1.67 28.81
C HIS A 63 1.96 -0.70 28.74
N TRP A 64 1.39 -0.52 27.58
CA TRP A 64 0.19 0.32 27.38
C TRP A 64 -1.11 -0.38 27.79
N GLY A 65 -1.07 -1.70 27.95
CA GLY A 65 -2.23 -2.52 28.29
C GLY A 65 -3.27 -2.59 27.19
N ILE A 66 -2.84 -2.68 25.93
CA ILE A 66 -3.71 -2.78 24.75
C ILE A 66 -3.45 -4.04 23.94
N GLU A 67 -4.49 -4.55 23.33
CA GLU A 67 -4.43 -5.68 22.39
C GLU A 67 -4.04 -5.21 20.98
N GLU A 68 -3.46 -6.12 20.20
CA GLU A 68 -3.00 -5.85 18.84
C GLU A 68 -4.15 -5.37 17.93
N GLU A 69 -5.34 -5.93 18.08
CA GLU A 69 -6.52 -5.52 17.33
C GLU A 69 -6.86 -4.04 17.57
N VAL A 70 -6.81 -3.58 18.82
CA VAL A 70 -7.05 -2.18 19.18
C VAL A 70 -5.99 -1.27 18.59
N LEU A 71 -4.72 -1.69 18.64
CA LEU A 71 -3.61 -0.93 18.05
C LEU A 71 -3.83 -0.68 16.56
N PHE A 72 -4.11 -1.74 15.78
CA PHE A 72 -4.32 -1.63 14.35
C PHE A 72 -5.60 -0.87 14.00
N GLN A 73 -6.68 -1.05 14.78
CA GLN A 73 -7.92 -0.29 14.60
C GLN A 73 -7.68 1.22 14.77
N ASP A 74 -6.99 1.63 15.82
CA ASP A 74 -6.67 3.03 16.08
C ASP A 74 -5.72 3.60 15.03
N ALA A 75 -4.72 2.82 14.61
CA ALA A 75 -3.80 3.23 13.57
C ALA A 75 -4.50 3.41 12.21
N TRP A 76 -5.41 2.50 11.82
CA TRP A 76 -6.24 2.69 10.61
C TRP A 76 -7.13 3.92 10.70
N ALA A 77 -7.75 4.17 11.86
CA ALA A 77 -8.56 5.38 12.06
C ALA A 77 -7.72 6.65 11.84
N ASN A 78 -6.50 6.67 12.35
CA ASN A 78 -5.56 7.78 12.12
C ASN A 78 -5.16 7.91 10.65
N MET A 79 -4.89 6.79 9.96
CA MET A 79 -4.58 6.81 8.53
C MET A 79 -5.70 7.47 7.74
N PHE A 80 -6.94 7.04 7.92
CA PHE A 80 -8.07 7.63 7.21
C PHE A 80 -8.32 9.10 7.57
N ALA A 81 -8.08 9.49 8.82
CA ALA A 81 -8.31 10.86 9.27
C ALA A 81 -7.20 11.85 8.85
N LYS A 82 -5.93 11.41 8.88
CA LYS A 82 -4.76 12.30 8.73
C LYS A 82 -4.03 12.13 7.41
N ARG A 83 -4.12 10.96 6.80
CA ARG A 83 -3.43 10.58 5.56
C ARG A 83 -4.38 9.84 4.62
N PRO A 84 -5.55 10.40 4.26
CA PRO A 84 -6.59 9.67 3.54
C PRO A 84 -6.08 9.08 2.22
N PRO A 85 -6.61 7.93 1.77
CA PRO A 85 -6.21 7.32 0.52
C PRO A 85 -6.63 8.18 -0.66
N LEU A 86 -5.76 8.23 -1.64
CA LEU A 86 -5.96 8.87 -2.94
C LEU A 86 -5.89 7.79 -4.02
N LEU A 87 -6.90 7.74 -4.88
CA LEU A 87 -6.90 6.96 -6.10
C LEU A 87 -7.03 7.92 -7.26
N MET A 88 -6.05 7.96 -8.12
CA MET A 88 -5.98 8.88 -9.25
C MET A 88 -5.58 8.13 -10.51
N ASP A 89 -5.91 8.67 -11.69
CA ASP A 89 -5.25 8.18 -12.88
C ASP A 89 -3.75 8.56 -12.87
N PHE A 90 -2.99 7.94 -13.76
CA PHE A 90 -1.54 8.11 -13.77
C PHE A 90 -1.11 9.56 -14.05
N GLU A 91 -1.81 10.25 -14.96
CA GLU A 91 -1.49 11.63 -15.32
C GLU A 91 -1.77 12.61 -14.17
N ASP A 92 -2.92 12.44 -13.49
CA ASP A 92 -3.29 13.27 -12.35
C ASP A 92 -2.35 13.03 -11.15
N ALA A 93 -1.94 11.79 -10.92
CA ALA A 93 -1.00 11.46 -9.84
C ALA A 93 0.36 12.14 -10.03
N TYR A 94 0.94 12.04 -11.24
CA TYR A 94 2.22 12.66 -11.55
C TYR A 94 2.14 14.20 -11.72
N GLY A 95 0.95 14.71 -12.08
CA GLY A 95 0.67 16.14 -12.10
C GLY A 95 0.40 16.75 -10.72
N HIS A 96 0.37 15.92 -9.65
CA HIS A 96 0.00 16.33 -8.29
C HIS A 96 -1.42 16.93 -8.18
N HIS A 97 -2.34 16.46 -9.02
CA HIS A 97 -3.74 16.91 -9.02
C HIS A 97 -4.56 16.15 -7.96
N TYR A 98 -4.23 16.31 -6.68
CA TYR A 98 -4.84 15.56 -5.56
C TYR A 98 -6.34 15.82 -5.36
N ASP A 99 -6.89 16.86 -5.98
CA ASP A 99 -8.33 17.14 -6.05
C ASP A 99 -9.08 16.15 -6.97
N GLN A 100 -8.36 15.43 -7.85
CA GLN A 100 -8.90 14.42 -8.76
C GLN A 100 -8.99 13.02 -8.13
N ASN A 101 -9.19 12.95 -6.81
CA ASN A 101 -9.32 11.68 -6.10
C ASN A 101 -10.60 10.92 -6.46
N ILE A 102 -10.49 9.83 -7.22
CA ILE A 102 -11.59 8.98 -7.69
C ILE A 102 -12.40 8.40 -6.53
N LEU A 103 -11.77 8.12 -5.37
CA LEU A 103 -12.48 7.60 -4.19
C LEU A 103 -13.50 8.58 -3.64
N SER A 104 -13.31 9.88 -3.84
CA SER A 104 -14.23 10.92 -3.37
C SER A 104 -15.29 11.34 -4.40
N MET A 105 -15.13 10.95 -5.66
CA MET A 105 -16.07 11.31 -6.73
C MET A 105 -17.39 10.54 -6.59
N GLU A 106 -18.53 11.20 -6.83
CA GLU A 106 -19.83 10.53 -6.86
C GLU A 106 -19.96 9.58 -8.04
N LYS A 107 -19.44 10.00 -9.20
CA LYS A 107 -19.45 9.22 -10.45
C LYS A 107 -18.04 8.93 -10.92
N LYS A 108 -17.86 7.80 -11.58
CA LYS A 108 -16.62 7.42 -12.26
C LYS A 108 -16.34 8.43 -13.37
N PRO A 109 -15.11 8.96 -13.49
CA PRO A 109 -14.77 9.87 -14.58
C PRO A 109 -14.91 9.18 -15.95
N GLU A 110 -15.52 9.86 -16.90
CA GLU A 110 -15.74 9.30 -18.26
C GLU A 110 -14.44 9.03 -19.04
N ARG A 111 -13.31 9.67 -18.61
CA ARG A 111 -12.00 9.53 -19.25
C ARG A 111 -11.31 8.17 -19.06
N ILE A 112 -11.85 7.31 -18.23
CA ILE A 112 -11.18 6.10 -17.70
C ILE A 112 -10.98 4.98 -18.73
N TRP A 113 -11.32 5.14 -20.01
CA TRP A 113 -11.29 4.06 -20.99
C TRP A 113 -10.41 4.32 -22.22
N ARG A 114 -9.36 5.14 -22.11
CA ARG A 114 -8.66 5.65 -23.29
C ARG A 114 -7.43 4.89 -23.77
N THR A 115 -6.81 4.02 -22.97
CA THR A 115 -5.61 3.27 -23.40
C THR A 115 -5.65 1.82 -22.93
N ASP A 116 -4.91 0.94 -23.62
CA ASP A 116 -4.75 -0.48 -23.28
C ASP A 116 -3.97 -0.71 -21.96
N ALA A 117 -3.48 0.35 -21.34
CA ALA A 117 -2.71 0.33 -20.10
C ALA A 117 -3.18 1.42 -19.13
N ASP A 118 -4.46 1.36 -18.71
CA ASP A 118 -5.00 2.29 -17.72
C ASP A 118 -4.49 1.91 -16.33
N PHE A 119 -3.44 2.59 -15.91
CA PHE A 119 -2.94 2.50 -14.55
C PHE A 119 -3.56 3.60 -13.70
N TYR A 120 -3.98 3.20 -12.52
CA TYR A 120 -4.37 4.10 -11.44
C TYR A 120 -3.32 4.02 -10.35
N VAL A 121 -3.08 5.13 -9.69
CA VAL A 121 -2.16 5.21 -8.56
C VAL A 121 -2.96 5.27 -7.27
N LEU A 122 -2.77 4.28 -6.40
CA LEU A 122 -3.28 4.28 -5.04
C LEU A 122 -2.14 4.70 -4.10
N THR A 123 -2.34 5.83 -3.44
CA THR A 123 -1.34 6.47 -2.58
C THR A 123 -2.01 7.30 -1.47
N ASN A 124 -1.30 8.23 -0.89
CA ASN A 124 -1.78 9.36 -0.11
C ASN A 124 -0.98 10.62 -0.46
N ASN A 125 -1.28 11.75 0.18
CA ASN A 125 -0.57 13.01 -0.05
C ASN A 125 0.70 13.18 0.81
N MET A 126 1.18 12.09 1.40
CA MET A 126 2.36 12.05 2.28
C MET A 126 3.27 10.88 1.88
N ASP A 127 3.73 10.13 2.86
CA ASP A 127 4.59 8.97 2.67
C ASP A 127 3.87 7.66 2.99
N HIS A 128 4.39 6.53 2.48
CA HIS A 128 3.93 5.17 2.80
C HIS A 128 2.48 4.89 2.38
N GLY A 129 2.04 5.44 1.25
CA GLY A 129 0.68 5.28 0.74
C GLY A 129 0.37 3.86 0.24
N ALA A 130 1.39 3.05 -0.08
CA ALA A 130 1.20 1.66 -0.47
C ALA A 130 0.47 0.82 0.59
N VAL A 131 0.47 1.25 1.84
CA VAL A 131 -0.24 0.58 2.95
C VAL A 131 -1.72 0.35 2.64
N TYR A 132 -2.33 1.19 1.80
CA TYR A 132 -3.74 1.06 1.43
C TYR A 132 -4.07 -0.18 0.60
N MET A 133 -3.08 -0.86 0.03
CA MET A 133 -3.28 -2.19 -0.57
C MET A 133 -3.59 -3.28 0.47
N MET A 134 -3.22 -3.04 1.74
CA MET A 134 -3.55 -3.93 2.86
C MET A 134 -4.94 -3.65 3.44
N GLY A 135 -5.52 -2.49 3.14
CA GLY A 135 -6.82 -2.03 3.63
C GLY A 135 -7.98 -2.56 2.79
N GLU A 136 -8.72 -3.54 3.30
CA GLU A 136 -9.88 -4.15 2.61
C GLU A 136 -10.89 -3.10 2.14
N ALA A 137 -11.29 -2.16 3.01
CA ALA A 137 -12.25 -1.12 2.66
C ALA A 137 -11.77 -0.21 1.53
N THR A 138 -10.45 0.06 1.44
CA THR A 138 -9.88 0.89 0.36
C THR A 138 -9.88 0.14 -0.97
N LEU A 139 -9.44 -1.12 -0.98
CA LEU A 139 -9.44 -1.93 -2.20
C LEU A 139 -10.86 -2.21 -2.68
N GLN A 140 -11.80 -2.50 -1.77
CA GLN A 140 -13.21 -2.67 -2.11
C GLN A 140 -13.77 -1.42 -2.80
N LYS A 141 -13.60 -0.26 -2.18
CA LYS A 141 -14.05 1.01 -2.76
C LYS A 141 -13.38 1.32 -4.09
N SER A 142 -12.08 1.00 -4.24
CA SER A 142 -11.37 1.13 -5.50
C SER A 142 -11.96 0.22 -6.59
N ALA A 143 -12.21 -1.06 -6.27
CA ALA A 143 -12.81 -2.02 -7.18
C ALA A 143 -14.24 -1.64 -7.60
N GLU A 144 -15.03 -1.09 -6.67
CA GLU A 144 -16.36 -0.53 -6.95
C GLU A 144 -16.29 0.68 -7.88
N LYS A 145 -15.37 1.61 -7.61
CA LYS A 145 -15.16 2.82 -8.44
C LYS A 145 -14.64 2.51 -9.83
N LEU A 146 -13.76 1.53 -9.95
CA LEU A 146 -13.17 1.11 -11.21
C LEU A 146 -14.00 0.02 -11.93
N ASP A 147 -15.03 -0.53 -11.26
CA ASP A 147 -15.99 -1.49 -11.75
C ASP A 147 -15.38 -2.82 -12.22
N GLY A 148 -14.54 -3.43 -11.37
CA GLY A 148 -13.94 -4.72 -11.66
C GLY A 148 -13.04 -5.25 -10.56
N ASN A 149 -12.54 -6.47 -10.76
CA ASN A 149 -11.41 -6.97 -10.01
C ASN A 149 -10.16 -6.15 -10.33
N LEU A 150 -9.22 -6.10 -9.41
CA LEU A 150 -8.02 -5.28 -9.60
C LEU A 150 -6.77 -6.16 -9.68
N ILE A 151 -5.89 -5.81 -10.60
CA ILE A 151 -4.49 -6.22 -10.57
C ILE A 151 -3.75 -5.13 -9.80
N VAL A 152 -3.02 -5.52 -8.75
CA VAL A 152 -2.31 -4.63 -7.86
C VAL A 152 -0.81 -4.84 -8.05
N LEU A 153 -0.12 -3.79 -8.45
CA LEU A 153 1.29 -3.79 -8.80
C LEU A 153 2.04 -2.90 -7.81
N PRO A 154 2.83 -3.48 -6.89
CA PRO A 154 3.61 -2.68 -5.94
C PRO A 154 4.71 -1.90 -6.68
N ALA A 155 4.61 -0.58 -6.66
CA ALA A 155 5.65 0.27 -7.23
C ALA A 155 6.73 0.60 -6.19
N SER A 156 6.31 0.84 -4.94
CA SER A 156 7.20 1.14 -3.81
C SER A 156 6.41 1.04 -2.50
N ILE A 157 7.04 1.35 -1.37
CA ILE A 157 6.32 1.55 -0.11
C ILE A 157 5.40 2.78 -0.13
N HIS A 158 5.57 3.69 -1.11
CA HIS A 158 4.80 4.93 -1.21
C HIS A 158 3.54 4.77 -2.05
N ASP A 159 3.62 3.99 -3.13
CA ASP A 159 2.56 3.90 -4.14
C ASP A 159 2.38 2.47 -4.64
N VAL A 160 1.15 2.13 -4.99
CA VAL A 160 0.85 0.94 -5.77
C VAL A 160 0.04 1.33 -7.01
N TYR A 161 0.29 0.63 -8.11
CA TYR A 161 -0.53 0.80 -9.30
C TYR A 161 -1.67 -0.21 -9.29
N LEU A 162 -2.85 0.25 -9.67
CA LEU A 162 -4.03 -0.57 -9.86
C LEU A 162 -4.40 -0.59 -11.33
N MET A 163 -4.80 -1.76 -11.82
CA MET A 163 -5.42 -1.94 -13.13
C MET A 163 -6.72 -2.72 -12.95
N VAL A 164 -7.71 -2.46 -13.79
CA VAL A 164 -8.89 -3.34 -13.86
C VAL A 164 -8.50 -4.65 -14.55
N GLU A 165 -8.82 -5.78 -13.90
CA GLU A 165 -8.63 -7.10 -14.51
C GLU A 165 -9.49 -7.23 -15.77
N ARG A 166 -8.87 -7.66 -16.87
CA ARG A 166 -9.56 -7.92 -18.14
C ARG A 166 -8.95 -9.10 -18.86
N GLU A 167 -9.71 -9.71 -19.73
CA GLU A 167 -9.23 -10.80 -20.56
C GLU A 167 -8.07 -10.33 -21.47
N GLY A 168 -7.05 -11.18 -21.61
CA GLY A 168 -5.90 -10.91 -22.47
C GLY A 168 -4.80 -10.04 -21.84
N LEU A 169 -4.86 -9.72 -20.53
CA LEU A 169 -3.74 -9.09 -19.83
C LEU A 169 -2.52 -10.03 -19.84
N ASP A 170 -1.40 -9.50 -20.27
CA ASP A 170 -0.11 -10.20 -20.24
C ASP A 170 0.52 -10.09 -18.84
N MET A 171 0.22 -11.08 -17.99
CA MET A 171 0.69 -11.11 -16.62
C MET A 171 2.19 -11.25 -16.50
N GLU A 172 2.85 -11.91 -17.48
CA GLU A 172 4.29 -12.04 -17.52
C GLU A 172 4.95 -10.69 -17.81
N ARG A 173 4.44 -9.96 -18.79
CA ARG A 173 4.90 -8.60 -19.09
C ARG A 173 4.71 -7.65 -17.90
N LEU A 174 3.57 -7.72 -17.19
CA LEU A 174 3.33 -6.92 -16.00
C LEU A 174 4.33 -7.24 -14.89
N ARG A 175 4.59 -8.52 -14.64
CA ARG A 175 5.57 -8.94 -13.63
C ARG A 175 6.97 -8.47 -13.96
N ASN A 176 7.40 -8.64 -15.22
CA ASN A 176 8.70 -8.16 -15.67
C ASN A 176 8.81 -6.62 -15.56
N GLY A 177 7.70 -5.90 -15.81
CA GLY A 177 7.63 -4.45 -15.62
C GLY A 177 7.82 -4.05 -14.14
N VAL A 178 7.13 -4.70 -13.21
CA VAL A 178 7.30 -4.48 -11.76
C VAL A 178 8.72 -4.79 -11.32
N TYR A 179 9.26 -5.94 -11.73
CA TYR A 179 10.63 -6.33 -11.44
C TYR A 179 11.64 -5.29 -11.93
N GLY A 180 11.49 -4.81 -13.17
CA GLY A 180 12.37 -3.79 -13.75
C GLY A 180 12.27 -2.44 -13.03
N ALA A 181 11.04 -2.01 -12.71
CA ALA A 181 10.78 -0.76 -12.00
C ALA A 181 11.41 -0.77 -10.60
N ASN A 182 11.26 -1.88 -9.86
CA ASN A 182 11.82 -2.03 -8.52
C ASN A 182 13.35 -1.90 -8.47
N ARG A 183 14.05 -2.21 -9.56
CA ARG A 183 15.52 -2.04 -9.66
C ARG A 183 15.96 -0.60 -9.90
N ALA A 184 15.02 0.27 -10.27
CA ALA A 184 15.28 1.70 -10.47
C ALA A 184 15.08 2.53 -9.20
N PHE A 185 14.44 1.97 -8.16
CA PHE A 185 14.19 2.63 -6.88
C PHE A 185 15.26 2.29 -5.84
N PRO A 186 15.43 3.14 -4.80
CA PRO A 186 16.25 2.80 -3.63
C PRO A 186 15.77 1.50 -2.97
N GLU A 187 16.70 0.70 -2.46
CA GLU A 187 16.37 -0.55 -1.74
C GLU A 187 15.43 -0.31 -0.54
N ALA A 188 15.54 0.86 0.10
CA ALA A 188 14.68 1.25 1.21
C ALA A 188 13.20 1.38 0.82
N ASP A 189 12.93 1.68 -0.45
CA ASP A 189 11.56 1.88 -0.96
C ASP A 189 10.98 0.59 -1.59
N TYR A 190 11.78 -0.47 -1.63
CA TYR A 190 11.36 -1.75 -2.21
C TYR A 190 10.23 -2.40 -1.40
N LEU A 191 9.16 -2.80 -2.08
CA LEU A 191 8.04 -3.49 -1.46
C LEU A 191 7.92 -4.95 -1.89
N SER A 192 7.75 -5.24 -3.18
CA SER A 192 7.57 -6.61 -3.66
C SER A 192 7.73 -6.71 -5.18
N ASP A 193 8.35 -7.80 -5.66
CA ASP A 193 8.37 -8.16 -7.10
C ASP A 193 7.12 -8.96 -7.52
N GLU A 194 6.27 -9.34 -6.56
CA GLU A 194 5.03 -10.05 -6.84
C GLU A 194 3.95 -9.09 -7.36
N ILE A 195 3.06 -9.63 -8.16
CA ILE A 195 1.81 -8.95 -8.53
C ILE A 195 0.64 -9.63 -7.85
N TYR A 196 -0.39 -8.86 -7.54
CA TYR A 196 -1.52 -9.33 -6.76
C TYR A 196 -2.82 -9.14 -7.53
N ARG A 197 -3.81 -9.96 -7.18
CA ARG A 197 -5.19 -9.82 -7.63
C ARG A 197 -6.07 -9.52 -6.42
N TYR A 198 -6.87 -8.47 -6.51
CA TYR A 198 -7.97 -8.24 -5.59
C TYR A 198 -9.29 -8.67 -6.25
N ASP A 199 -9.93 -9.63 -5.63
CA ASP A 199 -11.25 -10.12 -6.05
C ASP A 199 -12.34 -9.35 -5.31
N ARG A 200 -13.18 -8.62 -6.06
CA ARG A 200 -14.17 -7.72 -5.46
C ARG A 200 -15.36 -8.45 -4.83
N ASP A 201 -15.62 -9.69 -5.24
CA ASP A 201 -16.76 -10.46 -4.74
C ASP A 201 -16.40 -11.21 -3.45
N THR A 202 -15.15 -11.67 -3.34
CA THR A 202 -14.64 -12.37 -2.15
C THR A 202 -13.86 -11.47 -1.22
N HIS A 203 -13.58 -10.24 -1.59
CA HIS A 203 -12.79 -9.24 -0.86
C HIS A 203 -11.37 -9.71 -0.51
N ARG A 204 -10.78 -10.58 -1.37
CA ARG A 204 -9.46 -11.14 -1.14
C ARG A 204 -8.41 -10.54 -2.04
N LEU A 205 -7.31 -10.13 -1.42
CA LEU A 205 -6.04 -9.86 -2.09
C LEU A 205 -5.19 -11.13 -2.03
N SER A 206 -4.68 -11.59 -3.15
CA SER A 206 -3.82 -12.77 -3.26
C SER A 206 -2.73 -12.56 -4.31
N VAL A 207 -1.58 -13.19 -4.12
CA VAL A 207 -0.51 -13.21 -5.13
C VAL A 207 -0.98 -13.95 -6.38
N ILE A 208 -0.67 -13.41 -7.55
CA ILE A 208 -0.83 -14.12 -8.82
C ILE A 208 0.45 -14.97 -9.04
N PRO A 209 0.34 -16.30 -9.05
CA PRO A 209 1.50 -17.18 -9.22
C PRO A 209 2.23 -16.92 -10.54
N GLY A 210 3.57 -17.01 -10.51
CA GLY A 210 4.43 -16.89 -11.68
C GLY A 210 5.88 -16.65 -11.30
N SER A 211 6.76 -16.55 -12.29
CA SER A 211 8.17 -16.25 -12.12
C SER A 211 8.59 -15.10 -13.02
N VAL A 212 9.58 -14.33 -12.58
CA VAL A 212 10.23 -13.29 -13.40
C VAL A 212 11.15 -13.96 -14.40
N GLN A 213 11.13 -13.49 -15.66
CA GLN A 213 12.13 -13.84 -16.66
C GLN A 213 13.18 -12.72 -16.70
N GLU A 214 14.29 -12.91 -16.01
CA GLU A 214 15.34 -11.88 -15.82
C GLU A 214 15.89 -11.31 -17.13
N GLU A 215 15.95 -12.11 -18.21
CA GLU A 215 16.43 -11.67 -19.52
C GLU A 215 15.56 -10.60 -20.19
N GLN A 216 14.29 -10.47 -19.82
CA GLN A 216 13.33 -9.53 -20.43
C GLN A 216 13.10 -8.27 -19.58
N ALA A 217 13.45 -8.30 -18.30
CA ALA A 217 13.17 -7.20 -17.37
C ALA A 217 13.87 -5.87 -17.73
N GLY A 218 14.98 -5.92 -18.46
CA GLY A 218 15.72 -4.71 -18.87
C GLY A 218 15.16 -3.95 -20.07
N MET A 219 14.19 -4.50 -20.82
CA MET A 219 13.77 -3.97 -22.12
C MET A 219 12.42 -3.23 -22.13
N VAL A 220 11.69 -3.23 -21.03
CA VAL A 220 10.29 -2.75 -21.00
C VAL A 220 10.15 -1.26 -20.63
N LEU A 221 11.18 -0.61 -20.10
CA LEU A 221 11.10 0.77 -19.60
C LEU A 221 11.32 1.87 -20.66
N TYR A 222 11.55 1.56 -21.94
CA TYR A 222 11.92 2.54 -22.97
C TYR A 222 11.15 2.41 -24.30
N GLN A 223 9.94 1.85 -24.31
CA GLN A 223 9.09 1.87 -25.51
C GLN A 223 7.74 2.49 -25.25
#